data_775dc231707d6ec56a257a56ee5c7df7
#
_entry.id   775dc231707d6ec56a257a56ee5c7df7
#
_cell.length_a   1.000
_cell.length_b   1.000
_cell.length_c   1.000
_cell.angle_alpha   90.00
_cell.angle_beta   90.00
_cell.angle_gamma   90.00
#
_symmetry.space_group_name_H-M   'P 1'
#
loop_
_entity.id
_entity.type
_entity.pdbx_description
1 polymer ?
#
loop_
_entity_poly.entity_id
_entity_poly.type
_entity_poly.pdbx_seq_one_letter_code
_entity_poly.pdbx_strand_id
1 'polypeptide(L)'
;MKAFISPTHDVPWPGNAMIRGLLKQHHDRAERSIEILAALKDDLRLDCQFVQRAAERPIELFEVHAPDYLHYLETAWDEWSKAPDASFEVRPYITTNRYFPTLRTQIPVTLAGRYLGDGGSPLVQDAWVNMNGSVDAAVAAADAIIAGERSAYALLRPAGHHAMRDLAMGGCHIANTAIAAQRLAKRFGRVAVLDIDVHHGNGTQQIFYDRDDVLTVSLHGKPETLFPFICGYADEIGSGAGEGYNCNLPMEGGTAISGYLGHFDRALERIKDFAPGVLVVAAGFDTFRHDPFGNLDIDTADYAVLGLSLIHISEPTRQEAIS
;
A
#
# COMPACT_ATOMS: atom_id res chain seq x y z
N MET A 1 -15.70 -11.73 -10.21
CA MET A 1 -14.62 -11.31 -9.29
C MET A 1 -15.17 -11.34 -7.87
N LYS A 2 -14.41 -11.88 -6.92
CA LYS A 2 -14.72 -11.84 -5.48
C LYS A 2 -14.06 -10.64 -4.82
N ALA A 3 -14.72 -10.04 -3.85
CA ALA A 3 -14.17 -8.98 -3.02
C ALA A 3 -14.02 -9.48 -1.57
N PHE A 4 -12.81 -9.36 -1.03
CA PHE A 4 -12.46 -9.75 0.33
C PHE A 4 -12.39 -8.50 1.20
N ILE A 5 -13.24 -8.44 2.23
CA ILE A 5 -13.44 -7.26 3.05
C ILE A 5 -12.74 -7.46 4.38
N SER A 6 -11.85 -6.52 4.74
CA SER A 6 -11.22 -6.52 6.06
C SER A 6 -12.26 -6.55 7.17
N PRO A 7 -12.10 -7.39 8.21
CA PRO A 7 -13.01 -7.45 9.34
C PRO A 7 -13.05 -6.15 10.16
N THR A 8 -12.12 -5.25 9.91
CA THR A 8 -12.00 -3.95 10.58
C THR A 8 -12.15 -2.76 9.64
N HIS A 9 -12.76 -2.95 8.46
CA HIS A 9 -12.90 -1.92 7.43
C HIS A 9 -13.67 -0.68 7.91
N ASP A 10 -14.60 -0.81 8.83
CA ASP A 10 -15.47 0.23 9.37
C ASP A 10 -15.06 0.74 10.77
N VAL A 11 -13.98 0.22 11.34
CA VAL A 11 -13.51 0.65 12.66
C VAL A 11 -12.95 2.06 12.59
N PRO A 12 -13.34 3.01 13.48
CA PRO A 12 -12.76 4.33 13.54
C PRO A 12 -11.24 4.28 13.78
N TRP A 13 -10.47 4.98 12.95
CA TRP A 13 -9.00 4.94 12.97
C TRP A 13 -8.40 5.96 12.00
N PRO A 14 -7.28 6.48 12.31
CA PRO A 14 -6.89 7.14 13.55
C PRO A 14 -7.59 8.50 13.67
N GLY A 15 -7.47 9.18 14.85
CA GLY A 15 -8.14 10.47 15.03
C GLY A 15 -7.52 11.60 14.20
N ASN A 16 -6.19 11.73 14.23
CA ASN A 16 -5.47 12.83 13.59
C ASN A 16 -4.21 12.39 12.85
N ALA A 17 -3.77 13.22 11.91
CA ALA A 17 -2.47 13.15 11.26
C ALA A 17 -1.74 14.50 11.36
N MET A 18 -0.43 14.48 11.48
CA MET A 18 0.40 15.68 11.34
C MET A 18 0.68 15.89 9.85
N ILE A 19 0.05 16.90 9.27
CA ILE A 19 0.17 17.23 7.84
C ILE A 19 0.78 18.62 7.70
N ARG A 20 1.98 18.69 7.14
CA ARG A 20 2.74 19.94 6.96
C ARG A 20 2.87 20.75 8.26
N GLY A 21 3.15 20.05 9.38
CA GLY A 21 3.29 20.68 10.70
C GLY A 21 1.98 21.04 11.40
N LEU A 22 0.83 20.75 10.82
CA LEU A 22 -0.48 21.00 11.40
C LEU A 22 -1.16 19.67 11.76
N LEU A 23 -1.72 19.61 12.96
CA LEU A 23 -2.57 18.49 13.37
C LEU A 23 -3.94 18.66 12.70
N LYS A 24 -4.30 17.70 11.84
CA LYS A 24 -5.56 17.68 11.09
C LYS A 24 -6.26 16.34 11.29
N GLN A 25 -7.57 16.29 11.04
CA GLN A 25 -8.28 15.03 11.00
C GLN A 25 -7.60 14.09 9.99
N HIS A 26 -7.42 12.84 10.38
CA HIS A 26 -6.81 11.83 9.52
C HIS A 26 -7.68 11.58 8.28
N HIS A 27 -7.02 11.39 7.13
CA HIS A 27 -7.71 11.14 5.86
C HIS A 27 -8.29 9.74 5.74
N ASP A 28 -7.68 8.75 6.41
CA ASP A 28 -8.17 7.37 6.42
C ASP A 28 -9.36 7.22 7.38
N ARG A 29 -10.56 7.46 6.89
CA ARG A 29 -11.81 7.42 7.64
C ARG A 29 -12.64 6.19 7.25
N ALA A 30 -13.42 5.67 8.20
CA ALA A 30 -14.28 4.50 8.01
C ALA A 30 -15.31 4.70 6.88
N GLU A 31 -15.83 5.91 6.74
CA GLU A 31 -16.82 6.25 5.72
C GLU A 31 -16.34 5.93 4.30
N ARG A 32 -15.05 6.12 4.01
CA ARG A 32 -14.48 5.78 2.69
C ARG A 32 -14.66 4.29 2.35
N SER A 33 -14.34 3.40 3.27
CA SER A 33 -14.50 1.96 3.03
C SER A 33 -15.96 1.51 3.05
N ILE A 34 -16.83 2.17 3.81
CA ILE A 34 -18.26 1.92 3.83
C ILE A 34 -18.88 2.26 2.46
N GLU A 35 -18.56 3.43 1.91
CA GLU A 35 -19.01 3.84 0.57
C GLU A 35 -18.48 2.93 -0.55
N ILE A 36 -17.19 2.56 -0.50
CA ILE A 36 -16.63 1.60 -1.45
C ILE A 36 -17.34 0.26 -1.36
N LEU A 37 -17.59 -0.24 -0.14
CA LEU A 37 -18.30 -1.51 0.06
C LEU A 37 -19.72 -1.46 -0.49
N ALA A 38 -20.44 -0.35 -0.29
CA ALA A 38 -21.76 -0.14 -0.88
C ALA A 38 -21.70 -0.22 -2.41
N ALA A 39 -20.77 0.48 -3.04
CA ALA A 39 -20.59 0.43 -4.51
C ALA A 39 -20.23 -0.99 -5.00
N LEU A 40 -19.37 -1.72 -4.30
CA LEU A 40 -19.02 -3.10 -4.66
C LEU A 40 -20.24 -4.05 -4.62
N LYS A 41 -21.13 -3.89 -3.63
CA LYS A 41 -22.31 -4.71 -3.46
C LYS A 41 -23.48 -4.29 -4.36
N ASP A 42 -23.79 -3.00 -4.35
CA ASP A 42 -25.06 -2.50 -4.89
C ASP A 42 -24.93 -2.16 -6.37
N ASP A 43 -23.83 -1.51 -6.78
CA ASP A 43 -23.62 -1.11 -8.17
C ASP A 43 -22.95 -2.22 -8.99
N LEU A 44 -21.88 -2.82 -8.48
CA LEU A 44 -21.12 -3.84 -9.18
C LEU A 44 -21.57 -5.27 -8.90
N ARG A 45 -22.41 -5.48 -7.89
CA ARG A 45 -22.97 -6.79 -7.48
C ARG A 45 -21.89 -7.86 -7.31
N LEU A 46 -20.74 -7.50 -6.75
CA LEU A 46 -19.69 -8.45 -6.48
C LEU A 46 -20.02 -9.36 -5.30
N ASP A 47 -19.45 -10.56 -5.33
CA ASP A 47 -19.44 -11.48 -4.18
C ASP A 47 -18.49 -10.92 -3.10
N CYS A 48 -19.04 -10.18 -2.14
CA CYS A 48 -18.33 -9.55 -1.05
C CYS A 48 -18.26 -10.48 0.17
N GLN A 49 -17.06 -10.96 0.49
CA GLN A 49 -16.79 -11.89 1.58
C GLN A 49 -16.08 -11.17 2.72
N PHE A 50 -16.68 -11.10 3.89
CA PHE A 50 -16.03 -10.62 5.11
C PHE A 50 -15.03 -11.66 5.59
N VAL A 51 -13.76 -11.29 5.63
CA VAL A 51 -12.70 -12.20 6.02
C VAL A 51 -12.73 -12.42 7.53
N GLN A 52 -12.56 -13.66 7.96
CA GLN A 52 -12.39 -13.97 9.38
C GLN A 52 -10.94 -13.68 9.79
N ARG A 53 -10.76 -13.20 11.01
CA ARG A 53 -9.41 -13.02 11.56
C ARG A 53 -8.69 -14.36 11.64
N ALA A 54 -7.50 -14.43 11.07
CA ALA A 54 -6.68 -15.61 11.17
C ALA A 54 -6.18 -15.81 12.62
N ALA A 55 -6.17 -17.06 13.10
CA ALA A 55 -5.64 -17.41 14.42
C ALA A 55 -4.11 -17.20 14.47
N GLU A 56 -3.43 -17.47 13.36
CA GLU A 56 -1.97 -17.30 13.22
C GLU A 56 -1.66 -16.26 12.15
N ARG A 57 -0.55 -15.56 12.31
CA ARG A 57 -0.09 -14.59 11.33
C ARG A 57 0.55 -15.29 10.14
N PRO A 58 0.33 -14.83 8.90
CA PRO A 58 0.96 -15.42 7.73
C PRO A 58 2.48 -15.24 7.79
N ILE A 59 3.22 -16.22 7.30
CA ILE A 59 4.68 -16.17 7.31
C ILE A 59 5.22 -14.98 6.50
N GLU A 60 4.49 -14.57 5.45
CA GLU A 60 4.83 -13.44 4.60
C GLU A 60 4.92 -12.12 5.38
N LEU A 61 4.16 -11.96 6.46
CA LEU A 61 4.28 -10.82 7.36
C LEU A 61 5.71 -10.68 7.92
N PHE A 62 6.31 -11.78 8.34
CA PHE A 62 7.66 -11.85 8.91
C PHE A 62 8.77 -11.87 7.86
N GLU A 63 8.45 -12.25 6.62
CA GLU A 63 9.38 -12.15 5.49
C GLU A 63 9.48 -10.72 4.96
N VAL A 64 8.37 -9.98 5.00
CA VAL A 64 8.28 -8.59 4.52
C VAL A 64 8.77 -7.60 5.57
N HIS A 65 8.39 -7.78 6.83
CA HIS A 65 8.72 -6.84 7.90
C HIS A 65 9.76 -7.39 8.89
N ALA A 66 10.52 -6.48 9.50
CA ALA A 66 11.49 -6.81 10.53
C ALA A 66 10.79 -7.21 11.84
N PRO A 67 11.26 -8.25 12.55
CA PRO A 67 10.60 -8.74 13.76
C PRO A 67 10.51 -7.70 14.90
N ASP A 68 11.52 -6.87 15.08
CA ASP A 68 11.55 -5.81 16.09
C ASP A 68 10.53 -4.69 15.78
N TYR A 69 10.33 -4.39 14.49
CA TYR A 69 9.30 -3.48 14.04
C TYR A 69 7.89 -4.02 14.32
N LEU A 70 7.63 -5.28 13.96
CA LEU A 70 6.33 -5.91 14.23
C LEU A 70 6.02 -5.98 15.72
N HIS A 71 7.02 -6.32 16.55
CA HIS A 71 6.89 -6.30 18.00
C HIS A 71 6.56 -4.90 18.54
N TYR A 72 7.20 -3.87 18.00
CA TYR A 72 6.87 -2.49 18.36
C TYR A 72 5.43 -2.12 17.99
N LEU A 73 4.96 -2.45 16.77
CA LEU A 73 3.59 -2.17 16.35
C LEU A 73 2.55 -2.87 17.23
N GLU A 74 2.85 -4.09 17.68
CA GLU A 74 1.98 -4.90 18.52
C GLU A 74 1.87 -4.35 19.95
N THR A 75 2.96 -3.86 20.52
CA THR A 75 3.05 -3.57 21.96
C THR A 75 3.03 -2.09 22.33
N ALA A 76 3.35 -1.21 21.38
CA ALA A 76 3.60 0.20 21.68
C ALA A 76 2.41 0.93 22.30
N TRP A 77 1.18 0.67 21.83
CA TRP A 77 0.00 1.30 22.41
C TRP A 77 -0.27 0.80 23.84
N ASP A 78 -0.22 -0.50 24.06
CA ASP A 78 -0.48 -1.10 25.36
C ASP A 78 0.53 -0.65 26.42
N GLU A 79 1.79 -0.46 26.03
CA GLU A 79 2.81 0.07 26.93
C GLU A 79 2.64 1.58 27.17
N TRP A 80 2.33 2.35 26.12
CA TRP A 80 2.11 3.79 26.23
C TRP A 80 0.89 4.13 27.08
N SER A 81 -0.23 3.43 26.88
CA SER A 81 -1.48 3.69 27.60
C SER A 81 -1.40 3.53 29.13
N LYS A 82 -0.35 2.86 29.62
CA LYS A 82 -0.08 2.72 31.07
C LYS A 82 0.58 3.94 31.70
N ALA A 83 1.14 4.85 30.86
CA ALA A 83 1.80 6.05 31.38
C ALA A 83 0.78 7.06 31.92
N PRO A 84 1.06 7.76 33.05
CA PRO A 84 0.11 8.69 33.67
C PRO A 84 -0.29 9.88 32.78
N ASP A 85 0.57 10.23 31.82
CA ASP A 85 0.42 11.35 30.87
C ASP A 85 0.23 10.88 29.43
N ALA A 86 -0.19 9.61 29.26
CA ALA A 86 -0.40 9.04 27.93
C ALA A 86 -1.42 9.85 27.14
N SER A 87 -1.02 10.29 25.95
CA SER A 87 -1.95 10.79 24.92
C SER A 87 -2.72 9.63 24.30
N PHE A 88 -3.79 9.94 23.58
CA PHE A 88 -4.58 8.92 22.86
C PHE A 88 -3.89 8.38 21.59
N GLU A 89 -2.68 8.84 21.27
CA GLU A 89 -1.89 8.40 20.12
C GLU A 89 -0.41 8.31 20.52
N VAL A 90 0.28 7.26 20.06
CA VAL A 90 1.74 7.17 20.10
C VAL A 90 2.31 7.87 18.89
N ARG A 91 3.09 8.92 19.12
CA ARG A 91 3.80 9.69 18.09
C ARG A 91 5.28 9.80 18.41
N PRO A 92 6.15 10.00 17.41
CA PRO A 92 7.57 10.22 17.66
C PRO A 92 7.80 11.47 18.52
N TYR A 93 8.52 11.31 19.62
CA TYR A 93 9.06 12.41 20.40
C TYR A 93 10.48 12.77 19.95
N ILE A 94 11.28 11.74 19.58
CA ILE A 94 12.64 11.89 19.09
C ILE A 94 12.74 11.09 17.79
N THR A 95 13.20 11.71 16.70
CA THR A 95 13.28 11.09 15.36
C THR A 95 14.69 10.67 14.95
N THR A 96 15.72 11.12 15.66
CA THR A 96 17.14 10.86 15.33
C THR A 96 17.65 9.49 15.82
N ASN A 97 16.87 8.73 16.54
CA ASN A 97 17.26 7.45 17.13
C ASN A 97 17.58 6.35 16.08
N ARG A 98 17.16 6.49 14.83
CA ARG A 98 17.55 5.59 13.74
C ARG A 98 19.05 5.60 13.43
N TYR A 99 19.76 6.66 13.79
CA TYR A 99 21.22 6.75 13.68
C TYR A 99 21.98 5.97 14.75
N PHE A 100 21.28 5.47 15.77
CA PHE A 100 21.86 4.72 16.88
C PHE A 100 21.47 3.24 16.77
N PRO A 101 22.43 2.32 16.57
CA PRO A 101 22.13 0.91 16.33
C PRO A 101 21.52 0.22 17.55
N THR A 102 21.87 0.67 18.75
CA THR A 102 21.38 0.10 20.01
C THR A 102 20.64 1.14 20.82
N LEU A 103 19.35 0.96 21.01
CA LEU A 103 18.53 1.74 21.92
C LEU A 103 18.40 1.00 23.26
N ARG A 104 18.65 1.70 24.35
CA ARG A 104 18.51 1.15 25.72
C ARG A 104 17.16 1.49 26.35
N THR A 105 16.39 2.35 25.71
CA THR A 105 15.04 2.73 26.15
C THR A 105 14.00 1.76 25.62
N GLN A 106 12.92 1.58 26.39
CA GLN A 106 11.72 0.87 25.97
C GLN A 106 10.50 1.80 25.97
N ILE A 107 10.71 3.11 26.12
CA ILE A 107 9.62 4.10 26.12
C ILE A 107 9.03 4.21 24.72
N PRO A 108 7.72 3.90 24.53
CA PRO A 108 7.12 3.79 23.19
C PRO A 108 7.25 5.04 22.32
N VAL A 109 7.07 6.24 22.88
CA VAL A 109 7.21 7.50 22.12
C VAL A 109 8.66 7.82 21.72
N THR A 110 9.65 7.27 22.43
CA THR A 110 11.06 7.37 22.04
C THR A 110 11.38 6.35 20.94
N LEU A 111 10.88 5.13 21.07
CA LEU A 111 11.01 4.09 20.03
C LEU A 111 10.24 4.48 18.76
N ALA A 112 9.14 5.23 18.89
CA ALA A 112 8.35 5.70 17.76
C ALA A 112 9.21 6.38 16.68
N GLY A 113 10.19 7.18 17.05
CA GLY A 113 11.08 7.84 16.08
C GLY A 113 12.01 6.88 15.30
N ARG A 114 12.07 5.60 15.68
CA ARG A 114 12.74 4.56 14.91
C ARG A 114 11.80 3.91 13.88
N TYR A 115 10.53 3.75 14.24
CA TYR A 115 9.58 2.92 13.54
C TYR A 115 8.44 3.69 12.87
N LEU A 116 8.21 4.96 13.26
CA LEU A 116 7.21 5.84 12.65
C LEU A 116 7.96 6.98 11.95
N GLY A 117 7.96 6.97 10.62
CA GLY A 117 8.79 7.88 9.78
C GLY A 117 8.22 9.28 9.65
N ASP A 118 6.93 9.45 9.92
CA ASP A 118 6.22 10.71 9.79
C ASP A 118 5.13 10.89 10.85
N GLY A 119 4.45 12.03 10.81
CA GLY A 119 3.30 12.31 11.67
C GLY A 119 1.97 11.75 11.14
N GLY A 120 1.97 11.10 9.99
CA GLY A 120 0.78 10.53 9.34
C GLY A 120 0.42 9.14 9.83
N SER A 121 1.32 8.47 10.55
CA SER A 121 1.19 7.07 10.96
C SER A 121 1.22 6.89 12.48
N PRO A 122 0.33 7.56 13.27
CA PRO A 122 0.30 7.36 14.71
C PRO A 122 -0.22 5.97 15.07
N LEU A 123 0.19 5.43 16.23
CA LEU A 123 -0.45 4.24 16.80
C LEU A 123 -1.51 4.66 17.81
N VAL A 124 -2.66 4.02 17.72
CA VAL A 124 -3.82 4.23 18.61
C VAL A 124 -4.28 2.89 19.19
N GLN A 125 -5.27 2.93 20.05
CA GLN A 125 -5.92 1.72 20.53
C GLN A 125 -6.37 0.85 19.36
N ASP A 126 -6.23 -0.46 19.51
CA ASP A 126 -6.61 -1.46 18.49
C ASP A 126 -5.85 -1.36 17.15
N ALA A 127 -4.76 -0.55 17.11
CA ALA A 127 -3.92 -0.40 15.92
C ALA A 127 -3.49 -1.73 15.32
N TRP A 128 -2.92 -2.60 16.15
CA TRP A 128 -2.46 -3.92 15.75
C TRP A 128 -3.58 -4.80 15.20
N VAL A 129 -4.77 -4.72 15.81
CA VAL A 129 -5.97 -5.45 15.36
C VAL A 129 -6.39 -5.03 13.96
N ASN A 130 -6.41 -3.71 13.71
CA ASN A 130 -6.83 -3.15 12.42
C ASN A 130 -5.82 -3.45 11.31
N MET A 131 -4.52 -3.31 11.59
CA MET A 131 -3.46 -3.69 10.65
C MET A 131 -3.56 -5.15 10.22
N ASN A 132 -3.76 -6.06 11.19
CA ASN A 132 -3.89 -7.48 10.90
C ASN A 132 -5.17 -7.83 10.15
N GLY A 133 -6.27 -7.11 10.37
CA GLY A 133 -7.49 -7.26 9.57
C GLY A 133 -7.23 -6.96 8.09
N SER A 134 -6.40 -5.95 7.78
CA SER A 134 -5.99 -5.65 6.41
C SER A 134 -5.09 -6.74 5.83
N VAL A 135 -4.16 -7.29 6.61
CA VAL A 135 -3.32 -8.43 6.20
C VAL A 135 -4.18 -9.65 5.86
N ASP A 136 -5.16 -9.97 6.72
CA ASP A 136 -6.06 -11.11 6.51
C ASP A 136 -6.83 -10.98 5.18
N ALA A 137 -7.32 -9.78 4.84
CA ALA A 137 -8.02 -9.53 3.58
C ALA A 137 -7.09 -9.61 2.35
N ALA A 138 -5.87 -9.07 2.44
CA ALA A 138 -4.87 -9.14 1.38
C ALA A 138 -4.46 -10.60 1.08
N VAL A 139 -4.24 -11.38 2.14
CA VAL A 139 -3.92 -12.81 2.05
C VAL A 139 -5.08 -13.61 1.47
N ALA A 140 -6.32 -13.35 1.89
CA ALA A 140 -7.49 -14.04 1.35
C ALA A 140 -7.69 -13.78 -0.14
N ALA A 141 -7.43 -12.55 -0.61
CA ALA A 141 -7.46 -12.22 -2.03
C ALA A 141 -6.35 -12.95 -2.81
N ALA A 142 -5.11 -12.99 -2.27
CA ALA A 142 -4.00 -13.74 -2.87
C ALA A 142 -4.30 -15.25 -2.92
N ASP A 143 -4.88 -15.82 -1.87
CA ASP A 143 -5.27 -17.24 -1.83
C ASP A 143 -6.35 -17.58 -2.84
N ALA A 144 -7.30 -16.69 -3.09
CA ALA A 144 -8.30 -16.87 -4.13
C ALA A 144 -7.65 -16.97 -5.54
N ILE A 145 -6.64 -16.14 -5.81
CA ILE A 145 -5.87 -16.22 -7.07
C ILE A 145 -5.08 -17.53 -7.14
N ILE A 146 -4.44 -17.96 -6.06
CA ILE A 146 -3.72 -19.24 -5.98
C ILE A 146 -4.68 -20.42 -6.21
N ALA A 147 -5.92 -20.32 -5.74
CA ALA A 147 -6.97 -21.31 -5.93
C ALA A 147 -7.60 -21.30 -7.33
N GLY A 148 -7.20 -20.37 -8.21
CA GLY A 148 -7.62 -20.35 -9.63
C GLY A 148 -8.65 -19.26 -9.98
N GLU A 149 -8.98 -18.36 -9.08
CA GLU A 149 -9.75 -17.16 -9.45
C GLU A 149 -8.92 -16.30 -10.41
N ARG A 150 -9.56 -15.76 -11.44
CA ARG A 150 -8.89 -14.89 -12.43
C ARG A 150 -8.60 -13.49 -11.90
N SER A 151 -9.40 -13.02 -10.95
CA SER A 151 -9.26 -11.72 -10.32
C SER A 151 -9.90 -11.72 -8.94
N ALA A 152 -9.31 -10.96 -8.03
CA ALA A 152 -9.82 -10.73 -6.68
C ALA A 152 -9.60 -9.26 -6.29
N TYR A 153 -10.46 -8.73 -5.43
CA TYR A 153 -10.33 -7.41 -4.86
C TYR A 153 -10.21 -7.52 -3.34
N ALA A 154 -9.33 -6.76 -2.72
CA ALA A 154 -9.22 -6.64 -1.27
C ALA A 154 -9.58 -5.21 -0.85
N LEU A 155 -10.65 -5.06 -0.07
CA LEU A 155 -10.99 -3.81 0.59
C LEU A 155 -10.39 -3.81 1.99
N LEU A 156 -9.35 -3.01 2.17
CA LEU A 156 -8.57 -2.98 3.40
C LEU A 156 -8.29 -1.56 3.89
N ARG A 157 -8.26 -1.43 5.20
CA ARG A 157 -7.84 -0.26 5.98
C ARG A 157 -7.09 -0.74 7.22
N PRO A 158 -5.93 -0.15 7.55
CA PRO A 158 -5.21 0.90 6.84
C PRO A 158 -4.62 0.45 5.48
N ALA A 159 -4.21 1.44 4.66
CA ALA A 159 -3.43 1.21 3.44
C ALA A 159 -2.03 0.67 3.76
N GLY A 160 -1.22 0.32 2.72
CA GLY A 160 0.04 -0.39 2.98
C GLY A 160 1.24 0.02 2.12
N HIS A 161 1.08 0.72 1.00
CA HIS A 161 2.14 0.90 0.01
C HIS A 161 3.31 1.80 0.47
N HIS A 162 3.12 2.62 1.51
CA HIS A 162 4.19 3.41 2.12
C HIS A 162 4.94 2.69 3.25
N ALA A 163 4.40 1.59 3.79
CA ALA A 163 5.05 0.85 4.85
C ALA A 163 6.30 0.13 4.34
N MET A 164 7.46 0.49 4.88
CA MET A 164 8.74 -0.13 4.60
C MET A 164 8.96 -1.37 5.47
N ARG A 165 10.07 -2.06 5.30
CA ARG A 165 10.42 -3.23 6.09
C ARG A 165 10.38 -2.98 7.59
N ASP A 166 10.78 -1.79 8.05
CA ASP A 166 10.88 -1.43 9.47
C ASP A 166 10.46 0.01 9.77
N LEU A 167 9.58 0.60 8.93
CA LEU A 167 9.17 1.99 9.07
C LEU A 167 7.76 2.22 8.54
N ALA A 168 6.87 2.74 9.39
CA ALA A 168 5.56 3.22 8.99
C ALA A 168 5.65 4.63 8.41
N MET A 169 4.93 4.89 7.33
CA MET A 169 4.82 6.21 6.69
C MET A 169 3.45 6.37 6.02
N GLY A 170 3.00 7.62 5.82
CA GLY A 170 1.84 7.95 5.01
C GLY A 170 0.53 7.30 5.45
N GLY A 171 0.35 7.02 6.74
CA GLY A 171 -0.79 6.27 7.25
C GLY A 171 -0.69 4.75 7.08
N CYS A 172 0.40 4.26 6.49
CA CYS A 172 0.66 2.84 6.26
C CYS A 172 1.60 2.28 7.35
N HIS A 173 1.18 1.19 7.98
CA HIS A 173 1.96 0.52 9.03
C HIS A 173 2.44 -0.87 8.60
N ILE A 174 1.63 -1.60 7.84
CA ILE A 174 1.96 -2.91 7.30
C ILE A 174 1.77 -2.90 5.79
N ALA A 175 2.74 -3.43 5.06
CA ALA A 175 2.78 -3.43 3.60
C ALA A 175 1.89 -4.54 3.01
N ASN A 176 0.57 -4.35 3.07
CA ASN A 176 -0.42 -5.34 2.63
C ASN A 176 -0.20 -5.79 1.18
N THR A 177 0.09 -4.84 0.27
CA THR A 177 0.40 -5.12 -1.14
C THR A 177 1.64 -5.98 -1.29
N ALA A 178 2.71 -5.68 -0.51
CA ALA A 178 3.94 -6.46 -0.53
C ALA A 178 3.74 -7.87 0.05
N ILE A 179 2.92 -8.02 1.10
CA ILE A 179 2.59 -9.33 1.68
C ILE A 179 1.83 -10.20 0.66
N ALA A 180 0.85 -9.62 -0.05
CA ALA A 180 0.14 -10.32 -1.11
C ALA A 180 1.10 -10.71 -2.26
N ALA A 181 1.96 -9.78 -2.71
CA ALA A 181 2.96 -10.05 -3.75
C ALA A 181 3.95 -11.14 -3.34
N GLN A 182 4.45 -11.11 -2.10
CA GLN A 182 5.33 -12.14 -1.54
C GLN A 182 4.67 -13.54 -1.54
N ARG A 183 3.40 -13.62 -1.16
CA ARG A 183 2.63 -14.87 -1.17
C ARG A 183 2.44 -15.40 -2.58
N LEU A 184 2.10 -14.51 -3.51
CA LEU A 184 1.91 -14.86 -4.92
C LEU A 184 3.23 -15.25 -5.60
N ALA A 185 4.36 -14.61 -5.26
CA ALA A 185 5.66 -14.94 -5.82
C ALA A 185 6.09 -16.38 -5.49
N LYS A 186 5.80 -16.88 -4.30
CA LYS A 186 6.03 -18.28 -3.92
C LYS A 186 5.30 -19.28 -4.84
N ARG A 187 4.15 -18.88 -5.39
CA ARG A 187 3.33 -19.76 -6.25
C ARG A 187 3.60 -19.56 -7.74
N PHE A 188 3.79 -18.33 -8.18
CA PHE A 188 3.86 -17.96 -9.60
C PHE A 188 5.29 -17.63 -10.07
N GLY A 189 6.22 -17.51 -9.16
CA GLY A 189 7.62 -17.18 -9.42
C GLY A 189 7.82 -15.68 -9.66
N ARG A 190 7.20 -15.11 -10.72
CA ARG A 190 7.33 -13.68 -11.07
C ARG A 190 6.02 -12.94 -10.83
N VAL A 191 6.11 -11.82 -10.13
CA VAL A 191 4.96 -10.95 -9.79
C VAL A 191 5.27 -9.52 -10.21
N ALA A 192 4.32 -8.84 -10.85
CA ALA A 192 4.38 -7.39 -10.99
C ALA A 192 3.47 -6.71 -9.97
N VAL A 193 3.95 -5.63 -9.37
CA VAL A 193 3.15 -4.72 -8.56
C VAL A 193 3.02 -3.40 -9.31
N LEU A 194 1.81 -3.02 -9.67
CA LEU A 194 1.47 -1.75 -10.28
C LEU A 194 0.79 -0.87 -9.23
N ASP A 195 1.41 0.25 -8.91
CA ASP A 195 0.87 1.25 -8.00
C ASP A 195 0.33 2.43 -8.79
N ILE A 196 -0.98 2.69 -8.66
CA ILE A 196 -1.68 3.79 -9.34
C ILE A 196 -2.15 4.88 -8.36
N ASP A 197 -1.74 4.80 -7.09
CA ASP A 197 -1.88 5.88 -6.13
C ASP A 197 -1.11 7.12 -6.60
N VAL A 198 -1.59 8.32 -6.27
CA VAL A 198 -0.91 9.56 -6.65
C VAL A 198 0.44 9.72 -5.94
N HIS A 199 0.61 9.06 -4.79
CA HIS A 199 1.84 9.05 -4.03
C HIS A 199 2.73 7.87 -4.44
N HIS A 200 4.02 8.07 -4.42
CA HIS A 200 4.97 6.99 -4.68
C HIS A 200 4.86 5.86 -3.66
N GLY A 201 4.79 4.61 -4.14
CA GLY A 201 4.75 3.39 -3.31
C GLY A 201 6.12 3.05 -2.72
N ASN A 202 6.69 3.96 -1.91
CA ASN A 202 8.05 3.86 -1.39
C ASN A 202 8.30 2.63 -0.50
N GLY A 203 7.28 2.16 0.20
CA GLY A 203 7.37 0.95 0.99
C GLY A 203 7.52 -0.29 0.11
N THR A 204 6.68 -0.40 -0.91
CA THR A 204 6.75 -1.50 -1.89
C THR A 204 8.10 -1.49 -2.62
N GLN A 205 8.56 -0.33 -3.08
CA GLN A 205 9.89 -0.17 -3.68
C GLN A 205 10.98 -0.66 -2.73
N GLN A 206 11.02 -0.19 -1.48
CA GLN A 206 12.08 -0.51 -0.53
C GLN A 206 12.13 -2.02 -0.19
N ILE A 207 10.97 -2.68 -0.11
CA ILE A 207 10.88 -4.11 0.23
C ILE A 207 11.42 -4.99 -0.90
N PHE A 208 11.20 -4.62 -2.16
CA PHE A 208 11.58 -5.43 -3.32
C PHE A 208 12.78 -4.89 -4.11
N TYR A 209 13.49 -3.87 -3.62
CA TYR A 209 14.49 -3.10 -4.36
C TYR A 209 15.71 -3.91 -4.84
N ASP A 210 16.04 -5.01 -4.18
CA ASP A 210 17.15 -5.90 -4.49
C ASP A 210 16.72 -7.26 -5.06
N ARG A 211 15.44 -7.39 -5.52
CA ARG A 211 14.84 -8.64 -6.01
C ARG A 211 14.49 -8.55 -7.49
N ASP A 212 14.73 -9.65 -8.22
CA ASP A 212 14.44 -9.83 -9.66
C ASP A 212 13.16 -10.61 -9.96
N ASP A 213 12.54 -11.18 -8.94
CA ASP A 213 11.28 -11.94 -9.05
C ASP A 213 10.03 -11.07 -8.85
N VAL A 214 10.20 -9.83 -8.37
CA VAL A 214 9.10 -8.85 -8.22
C VAL A 214 9.45 -7.56 -8.95
N LEU A 215 8.70 -7.24 -10.00
CA LEU A 215 8.76 -5.94 -10.67
C LEU A 215 7.85 -4.95 -9.94
N THR A 216 8.39 -3.83 -9.49
CA THR A 216 7.61 -2.71 -8.94
C THR A 216 7.49 -1.59 -9.97
N VAL A 217 6.26 -1.15 -10.24
CA VAL A 217 5.96 -0.04 -11.15
C VAL A 217 5.05 0.94 -10.43
N SER A 218 5.44 2.21 -10.31
CA SER A 218 4.65 3.24 -9.63
C SER A 218 4.45 4.47 -10.51
N LEU A 219 3.15 4.84 -10.69
CA LEU A 219 2.74 6.06 -11.39
C LEU A 219 2.31 7.10 -10.36
N HIS A 220 3.08 8.17 -10.20
CA HIS A 220 2.86 9.11 -9.10
C HIS A 220 3.23 10.55 -9.48
N GLY A 221 2.79 11.50 -8.67
CA GLY A 221 3.23 12.87 -8.79
C GLY A 221 4.71 13.02 -8.41
N LYS A 222 5.40 14.00 -9.01
CA LYS A 222 6.83 14.24 -8.78
C LYS A 222 7.18 14.35 -7.29
N PRO A 223 8.20 13.64 -6.80
CA PRO A 223 8.60 13.67 -5.40
C PRO A 223 9.07 15.04 -4.91
N GLU A 224 9.53 15.92 -5.80
CA GLU A 224 9.90 17.30 -5.43
C GLU A 224 8.71 18.12 -4.91
N THR A 225 7.48 17.74 -5.27
CA THR A 225 6.26 18.51 -4.95
C THR A 225 5.21 17.71 -4.20
N LEU A 226 5.35 16.38 -4.15
CA LEU A 226 4.39 15.49 -3.52
C LEU A 226 5.07 14.49 -2.56
N PHE A 227 4.36 14.12 -1.49
CA PHE A 227 4.80 13.07 -0.57
C PHE A 227 5.16 11.79 -1.35
N PRO A 228 6.20 11.04 -0.98
CA PRO A 228 7.00 11.12 0.25
C PRO A 228 8.20 12.10 0.18
N PHE A 229 8.40 12.85 -0.88
CA PHE A 229 9.42 13.86 -1.12
C PHE A 229 10.88 13.33 -1.23
N ILE A 230 11.17 12.18 -0.71
CA ILE A 230 12.54 11.65 -0.51
C ILE A 230 12.93 10.54 -1.50
N CYS A 231 12.00 10.01 -2.26
CA CYS A 231 12.20 8.94 -3.23
C CYS A 231 11.04 8.89 -4.23
N GLY A 232 11.18 8.09 -5.30
CA GLY A 232 10.24 8.03 -6.42
C GLY A 232 10.82 8.65 -7.69
N TYR A 233 12.14 8.83 -7.75
CA TYR A 233 12.82 9.37 -8.92
C TYR A 233 12.95 8.29 -10.01
N ALA A 234 12.92 8.72 -11.28
CA ALA A 234 12.95 7.81 -12.42
C ALA A 234 14.26 7.02 -12.57
N ASP A 235 15.34 7.47 -11.95
CA ASP A 235 16.65 6.81 -11.92
C ASP A 235 16.81 5.81 -10.77
N GLU A 236 15.82 5.66 -9.90
CA GLU A 236 15.77 4.61 -8.89
C GLU A 236 15.25 3.31 -9.53
N ILE A 237 16.16 2.51 -10.10
CA ILE A 237 15.84 1.34 -10.93
C ILE A 237 16.02 -0.01 -10.24
N GLY A 238 16.27 -0.02 -8.92
CA GLY A 238 16.61 -1.23 -8.16
C GLY A 238 18.11 -1.32 -7.87
N SER A 239 18.52 -2.36 -7.17
CA SER A 239 19.92 -2.61 -6.81
C SER A 239 20.26 -4.09 -6.80
N GLY A 240 21.52 -4.45 -7.01
CA GLY A 240 21.97 -5.84 -6.98
C GLY A 240 21.22 -6.71 -7.99
N ALA A 241 20.60 -7.81 -7.52
CA ALA A 241 19.76 -8.65 -8.37
C ALA A 241 18.50 -7.92 -8.88
N GLY A 242 18.01 -6.93 -8.13
CA GLY A 242 16.83 -6.14 -8.46
C GLY A 242 17.08 -4.98 -9.42
N GLU A 243 18.32 -4.77 -9.92
CA GLU A 243 18.62 -3.70 -10.87
C GLU A 243 17.80 -3.89 -12.17
N GLY A 244 17.03 -2.87 -12.54
CA GLY A 244 16.09 -2.90 -13.65
C GLY A 244 14.70 -3.44 -13.30
N TYR A 245 14.43 -3.83 -12.05
CA TYR A 245 13.12 -4.36 -11.62
C TYR A 245 12.33 -3.37 -10.74
N ASN A 246 12.77 -2.12 -10.67
CA ASN A 246 11.99 -0.98 -10.17
C ASN A 246 11.79 0.04 -11.28
N CYS A 247 10.58 0.57 -11.45
CA CYS A 247 10.21 1.51 -12.50
C CYS A 247 9.32 2.62 -11.92
N ASN A 248 9.88 3.79 -11.73
CA ASN A 248 9.18 4.99 -11.29
C ASN A 248 8.80 5.86 -12.47
N LEU A 249 7.55 6.29 -12.53
CA LEU A 249 6.97 7.12 -13.57
C LEU A 249 6.38 8.41 -12.96
N PRO A 250 7.26 9.33 -12.48
CA PRO A 250 6.83 10.58 -11.86
C PRO A 250 6.21 11.54 -12.89
N MET A 251 5.12 12.19 -12.50
CA MET A 251 4.34 13.12 -13.33
C MET A 251 4.28 14.53 -12.72
N GLU A 252 4.22 15.53 -13.59
CA GLU A 252 3.99 16.92 -13.16
C GLU A 252 2.63 17.09 -12.49
N GLY A 253 2.56 17.98 -11.49
CA GLY A 253 1.27 18.39 -10.93
C GLY A 253 0.35 18.97 -12.02
N GLY A 254 -0.95 18.60 -11.97
CA GLY A 254 -1.93 18.97 -12.98
C GLY A 254 -1.93 18.09 -14.23
N THR A 255 -1.17 16.98 -14.25
CA THR A 255 -1.24 16.01 -15.34
C THR A 255 -2.65 15.44 -15.46
N ALA A 256 -3.30 15.69 -16.59
CA ALA A 256 -4.62 15.16 -16.95
C ALA A 256 -4.52 13.78 -17.60
N ILE A 257 -5.68 13.15 -17.87
CA ILE A 257 -5.78 11.77 -18.37
C ILE A 257 -4.91 11.52 -19.61
N SER A 258 -4.81 12.44 -20.58
CA SER A 258 -4.01 12.24 -21.78
C SER A 258 -2.51 12.09 -21.49
N GLY A 259 -1.98 12.85 -20.55
CA GLY A 259 -0.60 12.72 -20.08
C GLY A 259 -0.41 11.47 -19.23
N TYR A 260 -1.39 11.17 -18.36
CA TYR A 260 -1.38 9.99 -17.51
C TYR A 260 -1.34 8.69 -18.34
N LEU A 261 -2.16 8.59 -19.40
CA LEU A 261 -2.20 7.42 -20.28
C LEU A 261 -0.85 7.13 -20.94
N GLY A 262 -0.07 8.15 -21.30
CA GLY A 262 1.27 7.93 -21.86
C GLY A 262 2.24 7.29 -20.86
N HIS A 263 2.11 7.60 -19.56
CA HIS A 263 2.89 6.93 -18.50
C HIS A 263 2.32 5.54 -18.19
N PHE A 264 1.01 5.41 -18.23
CA PHE A 264 0.31 4.15 -18.02
C PHE A 264 0.67 3.10 -19.09
N ASP A 265 0.68 3.49 -20.36
CA ASP A 265 1.09 2.61 -21.47
C ASP A 265 2.54 2.12 -21.28
N ARG A 266 3.46 3.01 -20.88
CA ARG A 266 4.84 2.62 -20.55
C ARG A 266 4.90 1.63 -19.40
N ALA A 267 4.07 1.82 -18.36
CA ALA A 267 3.96 0.87 -17.25
C ALA A 267 3.51 -0.50 -17.73
N LEU A 268 2.48 -0.52 -18.59
CA LEU A 268 1.93 -1.75 -19.16
C LEU A 268 2.94 -2.48 -20.06
N GLU A 269 3.67 -1.77 -20.91
CA GLU A 269 4.77 -2.31 -21.71
C GLU A 269 5.84 -2.94 -20.81
N ARG A 270 6.25 -2.24 -19.76
CA ARG A 270 7.25 -2.75 -18.80
C ARG A 270 6.79 -4.02 -18.08
N ILE A 271 5.50 -4.09 -17.70
CA ILE A 271 4.90 -5.28 -17.09
C ILE A 271 4.84 -6.42 -18.11
N LYS A 272 4.44 -6.14 -19.35
CA LYS A 272 4.39 -7.14 -20.44
C LYS A 272 5.77 -7.75 -20.71
N ASP A 273 6.81 -6.92 -20.81
CA ASP A 273 8.19 -7.38 -21.03
C ASP A 273 8.71 -8.22 -19.86
N PHE A 274 8.30 -7.88 -18.64
CA PHE A 274 8.63 -8.68 -17.45
C PHE A 274 7.92 -10.04 -17.48
N ALA A 275 6.78 -10.17 -18.14
CA ALA A 275 5.98 -11.38 -18.25
C ALA A 275 5.67 -12.04 -16.89
N PRO A 276 5.01 -11.34 -15.94
CA PRO A 276 4.67 -11.90 -14.65
C PRO A 276 3.60 -12.99 -14.75
N GLY A 277 3.63 -13.95 -13.81
CA GLY A 277 2.54 -14.91 -13.65
C GLY A 277 1.27 -14.30 -13.04
N VAL A 278 1.39 -13.15 -12.37
CA VAL A 278 0.28 -12.43 -11.74
C VAL A 278 0.62 -10.93 -11.57
N LEU A 279 -0.41 -10.09 -11.68
CA LEU A 279 -0.34 -8.66 -11.44
C LEU A 279 -1.08 -8.32 -10.14
N VAL A 280 -0.41 -7.61 -9.24
CA VAL A 280 -0.99 -6.99 -8.05
C VAL A 280 -1.13 -5.49 -8.31
N VAL A 281 -2.29 -4.91 -8.02
CA VAL A 281 -2.53 -3.47 -8.20
C VAL A 281 -2.77 -2.83 -6.84
N ALA A 282 -1.93 -1.86 -6.48
CA ALA A 282 -2.20 -0.93 -5.39
C ALA A 282 -3.08 0.19 -5.94
N ALA A 283 -4.37 0.16 -5.57
CA ALA A 283 -5.39 1.02 -6.16
C ALA A 283 -5.71 2.20 -5.25
N GLY A 284 -4.89 3.25 -5.30
CA GLY A 284 -5.22 4.58 -4.79
C GLY A 284 -6.03 5.38 -5.83
N PHE A 285 -7.02 6.13 -5.38
CA PHE A 285 -7.86 6.97 -6.23
C PHE A 285 -7.69 8.47 -5.93
N ASP A 286 -6.64 8.82 -5.24
CA ASP A 286 -6.23 10.17 -4.90
C ASP A 286 -5.52 10.92 -6.04
N THR A 287 -5.40 10.28 -7.22
CA THR A 287 -5.15 10.95 -8.50
C THR A 287 -6.33 11.84 -8.93
N PHE A 288 -7.51 11.69 -8.28
CA PHE A 288 -8.70 12.48 -8.54
C PHE A 288 -8.45 13.97 -8.29
N ARG A 289 -8.88 14.83 -9.25
CA ARG A 289 -8.60 16.27 -9.26
C ARG A 289 -9.06 17.06 -8.01
N HIS A 290 -10.02 16.52 -7.28
CA HIS A 290 -10.54 17.14 -6.06
C HIS A 290 -10.07 16.46 -4.78
N ASP A 291 -9.14 15.48 -4.87
CA ASP A 291 -8.54 14.91 -3.68
C ASP A 291 -7.62 15.94 -3.01
N PRO A 292 -7.77 16.19 -1.68
CA PRO A 292 -6.99 17.21 -0.99
C PRO A 292 -5.50 16.86 -0.81
N PHE A 293 -5.10 15.63 -1.06
CA PHE A 293 -3.74 15.12 -0.90
C PHE A 293 -3.04 14.85 -2.23
N GLY A 294 -3.82 14.72 -3.31
CA GLY A 294 -3.32 14.55 -4.66
C GLY A 294 -2.98 15.89 -5.34
N ASN A 295 -2.32 15.77 -6.50
CA ASN A 295 -1.97 16.93 -7.33
C ASN A 295 -2.15 16.67 -8.84
N LEU A 296 -2.77 15.56 -9.24
CA LEU A 296 -3.10 15.26 -10.64
C LEU A 296 -4.50 15.75 -11.00
N ASP A 297 -4.82 15.71 -12.31
CA ASP A 297 -6.08 16.23 -12.84
C ASP A 297 -6.88 15.11 -13.53
N ILE A 298 -7.16 14.02 -12.79
CA ILE A 298 -7.93 12.86 -13.25
C ILE A 298 -9.39 13.03 -12.80
N ASP A 299 -10.33 12.82 -13.72
CA ASP A 299 -11.76 12.86 -13.43
C ASP A 299 -12.34 11.47 -13.16
N THR A 300 -13.51 11.39 -12.56
CA THR A 300 -14.21 10.13 -12.27
C THR A 300 -14.40 9.26 -13.52
N ALA A 301 -14.74 9.86 -14.67
CA ALA A 301 -14.94 9.13 -15.92
C ALA A 301 -13.63 8.49 -16.46
N ASP A 302 -12.48 9.05 -16.13
CA ASP A 302 -11.19 8.60 -16.63
C ASP A 302 -10.78 7.23 -16.03
N TYR A 303 -11.22 6.92 -14.82
CA TYR A 303 -10.93 5.61 -14.20
C TYR A 303 -11.52 4.44 -14.96
N ALA A 304 -12.61 4.63 -15.71
CA ALA A 304 -13.16 3.59 -16.59
C ALA A 304 -12.19 3.25 -17.71
N VAL A 305 -11.48 4.25 -18.26
CA VAL A 305 -10.47 4.05 -19.32
C VAL A 305 -9.27 3.28 -18.77
N LEU A 306 -8.80 3.63 -17.55
CA LEU A 306 -7.70 2.92 -16.89
C LEU A 306 -8.06 1.47 -16.59
N GLY A 307 -9.29 1.23 -16.12
CA GLY A 307 -9.78 -0.12 -15.83
C GLY A 307 -9.84 -1.00 -17.09
N LEU A 308 -10.30 -0.47 -18.23
CA LEU A 308 -10.33 -1.18 -19.50
C LEU A 308 -8.94 -1.54 -19.99
N SER A 309 -7.96 -0.65 -19.85
CA SER A 309 -6.58 -0.91 -20.24
C SER A 309 -5.94 -2.04 -19.39
N LEU A 310 -6.25 -2.12 -18.09
CA LEU A 310 -5.81 -3.22 -17.20
C LEU A 310 -6.42 -4.58 -17.63
N ILE A 311 -7.68 -4.59 -18.05
CA ILE A 311 -8.34 -5.81 -18.52
C ILE A 311 -7.65 -6.34 -19.79
N HIS A 312 -7.26 -5.48 -20.72
CA HIS A 312 -6.60 -5.88 -21.97
C HIS A 312 -5.23 -6.55 -21.75
N ILE A 313 -4.50 -6.23 -20.69
CA ILE A 313 -3.24 -6.93 -20.36
C ILE A 313 -3.51 -8.34 -19.84
N SER A 314 -4.57 -8.52 -19.05
CA SER A 314 -4.90 -9.79 -18.43
C SER A 314 -5.61 -10.79 -19.34
N GLU A 315 -6.09 -10.34 -20.51
CA GLU A 315 -6.67 -11.23 -21.51
C GLU A 315 -5.59 -11.63 -22.54
N PRO A 316 -5.31 -12.95 -22.71
CA PRO A 316 -4.50 -13.39 -23.84
C PRO A 316 -5.21 -12.95 -25.12
N THR A 317 -4.51 -12.19 -25.96
CA THR A 317 -5.01 -11.67 -27.22
C THR A 317 -5.67 -12.80 -28.04
N ARG A 318 -6.99 -12.74 -28.23
CA ARG A 318 -7.75 -13.60 -29.13
C ARG A 318 -7.34 -13.43 -30.60
N GLN A 319 -6.28 -12.69 -30.90
CA GLN A 319 -5.84 -12.34 -32.26
C GLN A 319 -4.88 -13.33 -32.88
N GLU A 320 -4.40 -14.35 -32.17
CA GLU A 320 -3.56 -15.42 -32.76
C GLU A 320 -4.34 -16.70 -33.16
N ALA A 321 -5.66 -16.70 -33.09
CA ALA A 321 -6.50 -17.85 -33.43
C ALA A 321 -7.18 -17.74 -34.82
N ILE A 322 -6.75 -16.80 -35.69
CA ILE A 322 -7.21 -16.71 -37.08
C ILE A 322 -5.99 -16.57 -37.99
N SER A 323 -5.32 -17.68 -38.26
CA SER A 323 -4.49 -17.90 -39.42
C SER A 323 -4.44 -19.38 -39.75
#